data_74e993bc0e65ff795915af3e68b3859d
#
_entry.id   74e993bc0e65ff795915af3e68b3859d
#
_cell.length_a   1.000
_cell.length_b   1.000
_cell.length_c   1.000
_cell.angle_alpha   90.00
_cell.angle_beta   90.00
_cell.angle_gamma   90.00
#
_symmetry.space_group_name_H-M   'P 1'
#
loop_
_entity.id
_entity.type
_entity.pdbx_description
1 polymer ?
#
loop_
_entity_poly.entity_id
_entity_poly.type
_entity_poly.pdbx_seq_one_letter_code
_entity_poly.pdbx_strand_id
1 'polypeptide(L)'
;MHPVPGECPVCGGELIVTKLSCRQCDTVIQGRFITGPFANLNNDQLVFLEVFIKNEGKITHMEKDLGLSYPTIRNRLHEIIRALGYDPDKDDPIALTDEERRKILEDLNEGRITSEEAMQMLK
;
A
#
# COMPACT_ATOMS: atom_id res chain seq x y z
N MET A 1 15.58 19.65 3.60
CA MET A 1 14.13 19.76 3.79
C MET A 1 13.56 18.43 4.27
N HIS A 2 12.52 18.49 5.03
CA HIS A 2 11.89 17.30 5.62
C HIS A 2 10.50 17.07 5.04
N PRO A 3 10.06 15.83 4.89
CA PRO A 3 8.67 15.56 4.51
C PRO A 3 7.71 16.04 5.59
N VAL A 4 6.50 16.39 5.19
CA VAL A 4 5.47 16.84 6.13
C VAL A 4 5.07 15.67 7.03
N PRO A 5 5.15 15.80 8.37
CA PRO A 5 4.67 14.74 9.26
C PRO A 5 3.14 14.62 9.18
N GLY A 6 2.64 13.39 9.21
CA GLY A 6 1.22 13.12 9.14
C GLY A 6 0.50 13.21 10.48
N GLU A 7 1.23 13.02 11.57
CA GLU A 7 0.67 12.99 12.92
C GLU A 7 1.41 13.94 13.84
N CYS A 8 0.68 14.52 14.79
CA CYS A 8 1.26 15.37 15.82
C CYS A 8 2.11 14.51 16.77
N PRO A 9 3.39 14.87 17.00
CA PRO A 9 4.24 14.11 17.92
C PRO A 9 3.84 14.25 19.39
N VAL A 10 2.95 15.18 19.71
CA VAL A 10 2.51 15.43 21.09
C VAL A 10 1.24 14.64 21.41
N CYS A 11 0.22 14.69 20.55
CA CYS A 11 -1.08 14.10 20.84
C CYS A 11 -1.51 13.00 19.85
N GLY A 12 -0.75 12.77 18.79
CA GLY A 12 -1.10 11.77 17.77
C GLY A 12 -2.22 12.20 16.82
N GLY A 13 -2.72 13.42 16.96
CA GLY A 13 -3.78 13.94 16.08
C GLY A 13 -3.27 14.23 14.68
N GLU A 14 -4.21 14.38 13.76
CA GLU A 14 -3.89 14.70 12.36
C GLU A 14 -3.31 16.11 12.25
N LEU A 15 -2.20 16.24 11.53
CA LEU A 15 -1.64 17.53 11.19
C LEU A 15 -2.22 18.02 9.88
N ILE A 16 -2.56 19.31 9.84
CA ILE A 16 -2.98 20.00 8.62
C ILE A 16 -1.92 21.01 8.19
N VAL A 17 -1.81 21.23 6.88
CA VAL A 17 -0.96 22.27 6.33
C VAL A 17 -1.78 23.54 6.22
N THR A 18 -1.29 24.64 6.81
CA THR A 18 -1.99 25.93 6.78
C THR A 18 -1.33 26.94 5.88
N LYS A 19 -0.05 26.79 5.57
CA LYS A 19 0.71 27.72 4.76
C LYS A 19 1.73 26.99 3.90
N LEU A 20 1.76 27.33 2.62
CA LEU A 20 2.73 26.84 1.66
C LEU A 20 3.40 28.01 0.97
N SER A 21 4.73 27.95 0.80
CA SER A 21 5.51 28.96 0.10
C SER A 21 6.21 28.33 -1.11
N CYS A 22 6.11 28.97 -2.27
CA CYS A 22 6.85 28.53 -3.44
C CYS A 22 8.33 28.90 -3.31
N ARG A 23 9.22 27.96 -3.61
CA ARG A 23 10.66 28.20 -3.54
C ARG A 23 11.19 29.09 -4.66
N GLN A 24 10.46 29.19 -5.77
CA GLN A 24 10.94 29.91 -6.96
C GLN A 24 10.41 31.34 -7.02
N CYS A 25 9.15 31.57 -6.70
CA CYS A 25 8.52 32.88 -6.90
C CYS A 25 7.97 33.51 -5.63
N ASP A 26 8.21 32.93 -4.48
CA ASP A 26 7.78 33.42 -3.16
C ASP A 26 6.24 33.53 -3.01
N THR A 27 5.47 32.91 -3.90
CA THR A 27 4.03 32.83 -3.73
C THR A 27 3.69 32.07 -2.45
N VAL A 28 2.77 32.62 -1.68
CA VAL A 28 2.28 32.03 -0.42
C VAL A 28 0.81 31.66 -0.58
N ILE A 29 0.49 30.41 -0.23
CA ILE A 29 -0.89 29.91 -0.21
C ILE A 29 -1.25 29.58 1.23
N GLN A 30 -2.33 30.16 1.71
CA GLN A 30 -2.85 29.89 3.05
C GLN A 30 -4.23 29.24 2.96
N GLY A 31 -4.46 28.29 3.84
CA GLY A 31 -5.73 27.55 3.88
C GLY A 31 -5.66 26.39 4.84
N ARG A 32 -6.50 25.40 4.62
CA ARG A 32 -6.51 24.15 5.39
C ARG A 32 -6.37 23.01 4.40
N PHE A 33 -5.19 22.41 4.36
CA PHE A 33 -4.85 21.35 3.41
C PHE A 33 -4.51 20.07 4.17
N ILE A 34 -4.96 18.95 3.65
CA ILE A 34 -4.60 17.64 4.17
C ILE A 34 -3.37 17.10 3.42
N THR A 35 -2.56 16.33 4.10
CA THR A 35 -1.32 15.79 3.54
C THR A 35 -1.50 14.47 2.80
N GLY A 36 -2.65 13.83 2.95
CA GLY A 36 -2.94 12.55 2.34
C GLY A 36 -2.41 11.35 3.15
N PRO A 37 -2.79 10.12 2.74
CA PRO A 37 -2.47 8.93 3.52
C PRO A 37 -0.98 8.57 3.55
N PHE A 38 -0.21 8.99 2.54
CA PHE A 38 1.22 8.69 2.48
C PHE A 38 2.06 9.54 3.43
N ALA A 39 1.51 10.56 4.06
CA ALA A 39 2.21 11.39 5.03
C ALA A 39 2.62 10.61 6.29
N ASN A 40 1.98 9.49 6.58
CA ASN A 40 2.32 8.61 7.71
C ASN A 40 3.53 7.72 7.42
N LEU A 41 4.03 7.71 6.20
CA LEU A 41 5.20 6.94 5.81
C LEU A 41 6.47 7.74 6.07
N ASN A 42 7.52 7.06 6.55
CA ASN A 42 8.83 7.69 6.67
C ASN A 42 9.51 7.79 5.29
N ASN A 43 10.66 8.47 5.24
CA ASN A 43 11.37 8.70 4.00
C ASN A 43 11.82 7.40 3.31
N ASP A 44 12.28 6.42 4.08
CA ASP A 44 12.71 5.13 3.55
C ASP A 44 11.54 4.36 2.93
N GLN A 45 10.37 4.43 3.55
CA GLN A 45 9.14 3.81 3.03
C GLN A 45 8.69 4.48 1.73
N LEU A 46 8.79 5.81 1.63
CA LEU A 46 8.46 6.54 0.41
C LEU A 46 9.40 6.18 -0.73
N VAL A 47 10.69 6.06 -0.48
CA VAL A 47 11.68 5.61 -1.46
C VAL A 47 11.37 4.19 -1.92
N PHE A 48 11.03 3.31 -1.01
CA PHE A 48 10.62 1.94 -1.33
C PHE A 48 9.40 1.91 -2.25
N LEU A 49 8.39 2.74 -1.98
CA LEU A 49 7.20 2.86 -2.84
C LEU A 49 7.53 3.36 -4.24
N GLU A 50 8.44 4.32 -4.36
CA GLU A 50 8.89 4.80 -5.68
C GLU A 50 9.51 3.67 -6.49
N VAL A 51 10.35 2.86 -5.87
CA VAL A 51 10.97 1.69 -6.51
C VAL A 51 9.91 0.65 -6.88
N PHE A 52 8.93 0.42 -6.02
CA PHE A 52 7.81 -0.48 -6.27
C PHE A 52 7.00 -0.06 -7.50
N ILE A 53 6.66 1.22 -7.58
CA ILE A 53 5.91 1.78 -8.71
C ILE A 53 6.74 1.75 -9.99
N LYS A 54 8.02 2.13 -9.91
CA LYS A 54 8.94 2.10 -11.05
C LYS A 54 9.04 0.71 -11.67
N ASN A 55 9.03 -0.33 -10.85
CA ASN A 55 9.11 -1.72 -11.29
C ASN A 55 7.74 -2.36 -11.53
N GLU A 56 6.67 -1.56 -11.52
CA GLU A 56 5.30 -2.02 -11.76
C GLU A 56 4.86 -3.15 -10.82
N GLY A 57 5.38 -3.15 -9.60
CA GLY A 57 5.10 -4.17 -8.59
C GLY A 57 5.81 -5.51 -8.80
N LYS A 58 6.74 -5.58 -9.74
CA LYS A 58 7.50 -6.81 -10.00
C LYS A 58 8.61 -6.97 -8.96
N ILE A 59 8.39 -7.82 -7.98
CA ILE A 59 9.31 -8.01 -6.84
C ILE A 59 10.68 -8.52 -7.30
N THR A 60 10.73 -9.36 -8.33
CA THR A 60 12.00 -9.87 -8.88
C THR A 60 12.91 -8.76 -9.41
N HIS A 61 12.32 -7.72 -10.00
CA HIS A 61 13.07 -6.55 -10.44
C HIS A 61 13.51 -5.68 -9.27
N MET A 62 12.67 -5.59 -8.23
CA MET A 62 13.00 -4.86 -7.02
C MET A 62 14.16 -5.48 -6.25
N GLU A 63 14.30 -6.80 -6.27
CA GLU A 63 15.44 -7.49 -5.67
C GLU A 63 16.76 -6.98 -6.23
N LYS A 64 16.83 -6.75 -7.53
CA LYS A 64 18.02 -6.22 -8.20
C LYS A 64 18.26 -4.75 -7.85
N ASP A 65 17.22 -3.93 -7.87
CA ASP A 65 17.33 -2.48 -7.60
C ASP A 65 17.66 -2.18 -6.15
N LEU A 66 17.10 -2.94 -5.21
CA LEU A 66 17.27 -2.73 -3.77
C LEU A 66 18.36 -3.58 -3.14
N GLY A 67 18.79 -4.66 -3.81
CA GLY A 67 19.74 -5.61 -3.25
C GLY A 67 19.19 -6.38 -2.06
N LEU A 68 17.86 -6.58 -1.99
CA LEU A 68 17.17 -7.27 -0.89
C LEU A 68 16.56 -8.57 -1.37
N SER A 69 16.37 -9.51 -0.44
CA SER A 69 15.70 -10.76 -0.74
C SER A 69 14.18 -10.57 -0.87
N TYR A 70 13.53 -11.51 -1.56
CA TYR A 70 12.07 -11.51 -1.74
C TYR A 70 11.30 -11.42 -0.41
N PRO A 71 11.61 -12.24 0.63
CA PRO A 71 10.91 -12.12 1.91
C PRO A 71 11.08 -10.76 2.57
N THR A 72 12.25 -10.16 2.47
CA THR A 72 12.53 -8.83 3.03
C THR A 72 11.71 -7.75 2.34
N ILE A 73 11.64 -7.79 1.02
CA ILE A 73 10.82 -6.84 0.23
C ILE A 73 9.36 -6.98 0.61
N ARG A 74 8.86 -8.20 0.71
CA ARG A 74 7.47 -8.47 1.07
C ARG A 74 7.15 -7.98 2.49
N ASN A 75 8.06 -8.19 3.45
CA ASN A 75 7.89 -7.70 4.81
C ASN A 75 7.83 -6.17 4.87
N ARG A 76 8.69 -5.48 4.13
CA ARG A 76 8.67 -4.01 4.04
C ARG A 76 7.38 -3.50 3.42
N LEU A 77 6.87 -4.18 2.39
CA LEU A 77 5.58 -3.83 1.78
C LEU A 77 4.45 -3.98 2.80
N HIS A 78 4.44 -5.06 3.61
CA HIS A 78 3.46 -5.26 4.66
C HIS A 78 3.53 -4.16 5.74
N GLU A 79 4.72 -3.72 6.12
CA GLU A 79 4.90 -2.60 7.05
C GLU A 79 4.28 -1.30 6.52
N ILE A 80 4.44 -1.04 5.22
CA ILE A 80 3.85 0.12 4.56
C ILE A 80 2.33 0.00 4.56
N ILE A 81 1.79 -1.16 4.26
CA ILE A 81 0.34 -1.43 4.28
C ILE A 81 -0.22 -1.13 5.67
N ARG A 82 0.46 -1.58 6.73
CA ARG A 82 0.04 -1.29 8.11
C ARG A 82 0.12 0.20 8.44
N ALA A 83 1.17 0.87 7.99
CA ALA A 83 1.33 2.31 8.19
C ALA A 83 0.24 3.12 7.50
N LEU A 84 -0.32 2.62 6.41
CA LEU A 84 -1.45 3.21 5.72
C LEU A 84 -2.80 2.95 6.41
N GLY A 85 -2.82 2.11 7.44
CA GLY A 85 -4.02 1.79 8.20
C GLY A 85 -4.73 0.50 7.79
N TYR A 86 -4.10 -0.29 6.93
CA TYR A 86 -4.64 -1.59 6.49
C TYR A 86 -3.92 -2.73 7.19
N ASP A 87 -4.56 -3.90 7.23
CA ASP A 87 -3.96 -5.11 7.74
C ASP A 87 -3.71 -6.06 6.56
N PRO A 88 -2.45 -6.37 6.22
CA PRO A 88 -2.16 -7.23 5.08
C PRO A 88 -2.66 -8.66 5.24
N ASP A 89 -2.94 -9.09 6.49
CA ASP A 89 -3.45 -10.44 6.78
C ASP A 89 -4.98 -10.49 6.83
N LYS A 90 -5.66 -9.35 7.02
CA LYS A 90 -7.12 -9.27 7.21
C LYS A 90 -7.86 -8.56 6.09
N ASP A 91 -7.17 -7.76 5.29
CA ASP A 91 -7.80 -6.94 4.24
C ASP A 91 -8.06 -7.69 2.95
N ASP A 92 -7.86 -8.99 2.95
CA ASP A 92 -8.49 -9.87 1.98
C ASP A 92 -9.64 -10.59 2.70
N PRO A 93 -10.83 -9.95 2.80
CA PRO A 93 -11.99 -10.56 3.47
C PRO A 93 -12.47 -11.81 2.74
N ILE A 94 -11.84 -12.13 1.63
CA ILE A 94 -12.11 -13.29 0.79
C ILE A 94 -10.81 -14.06 0.55
N ALA A 95 -9.86 -14.01 1.50
CA ALA A 95 -8.71 -14.90 1.45
C ALA A 95 -9.21 -16.33 1.63
N LEU A 96 -9.59 -16.92 0.52
CA LEU A 96 -9.95 -18.33 0.48
C LEU A 96 -8.74 -19.14 0.89
N THR A 97 -8.93 -20.07 1.81
CA THR A 97 -7.91 -21.06 2.10
C THR A 97 -7.62 -21.87 0.84
N ASP A 98 -6.44 -22.50 0.78
CA ASP A 98 -6.09 -23.35 -0.37
C ASP A 98 -7.11 -24.46 -0.59
N GLU A 99 -7.70 -24.99 0.48
CA GLU A 99 -8.77 -25.98 0.42
C GLU A 99 -10.05 -25.42 -0.21
N GLU A 100 -10.45 -24.22 0.17
CA GLU A 100 -11.62 -23.56 -0.39
C GLU A 100 -11.45 -23.25 -1.88
N ARG A 101 -10.25 -22.78 -2.29
CA ARG A 101 -9.92 -22.57 -3.69
C ARG A 101 -9.98 -23.86 -4.49
N ARG A 102 -9.42 -24.92 -3.94
CA ARG A 102 -9.43 -26.24 -4.58
C ARG A 102 -10.85 -26.73 -4.78
N LYS A 103 -11.71 -26.59 -3.78
CA LYS A 103 -13.11 -26.98 -3.85
C LYS A 103 -13.86 -26.21 -4.93
N ILE A 104 -13.63 -24.90 -5.04
CA ILE A 104 -14.24 -24.07 -6.09
C ILE A 104 -13.79 -24.53 -7.48
N LEU A 105 -12.51 -24.83 -7.65
CA LEU A 105 -11.96 -25.32 -8.92
C LEU A 105 -12.49 -26.71 -9.27
N GLU A 106 -12.66 -27.59 -8.29
CA GLU A 106 -13.28 -28.90 -8.49
C GLU A 106 -14.74 -28.76 -8.91
N ASP A 107 -15.51 -27.91 -8.25
CA ASP A 107 -16.92 -27.63 -8.58
C ASP A 107 -17.05 -27.08 -10.01
N LEU A 108 -16.11 -26.23 -10.43
CA LEU A 108 -16.06 -25.73 -11.80
C LEU A 108 -15.78 -26.84 -12.81
N ASN A 109 -14.82 -27.71 -12.54
CA ASN A 109 -14.46 -28.85 -13.37
C ASN A 109 -15.60 -29.85 -13.50
N GLU A 110 -16.36 -30.05 -12.42
CA GLU A 110 -17.50 -30.96 -12.40
C GLU A 110 -18.79 -30.34 -12.95
N GLY A 111 -18.74 -29.05 -13.33
CA GLY A 111 -19.87 -28.34 -13.91
C GLY A 111 -20.96 -27.95 -12.92
N ARG A 112 -20.68 -27.97 -11.61
CA ARG A 112 -21.63 -27.58 -10.57
C ARG A 112 -21.81 -26.06 -10.50
N ILE A 113 -20.79 -25.30 -10.88
CA ILE A 113 -20.80 -23.84 -10.95
C ILE A 113 -20.31 -23.39 -12.32
N THR A 114 -20.76 -22.21 -12.75
CA THR A 114 -20.29 -21.60 -13.99
C THR A 114 -18.96 -20.90 -13.79
N SER A 115 -18.27 -20.60 -14.90
CA SER A 115 -17.02 -19.82 -14.88
C SER A 115 -17.21 -18.45 -14.22
N GLU A 116 -18.35 -17.81 -14.46
CA GLU A 116 -18.67 -16.51 -13.87
C GLU A 116 -18.86 -16.61 -12.36
N GLU A 117 -19.54 -17.64 -11.89
CA GLU A 117 -19.74 -17.91 -10.46
C GLU A 117 -18.39 -18.19 -9.77
N ALA A 118 -17.54 -19.00 -10.39
CA ALA A 118 -16.21 -19.31 -9.88
C ALA A 118 -15.36 -18.05 -9.77
N MET A 119 -15.40 -17.16 -10.75
CA MET A 119 -14.66 -15.90 -10.72
C MET A 119 -15.14 -14.97 -9.60
N GLN A 120 -16.44 -14.93 -9.33
CA GLN A 120 -16.99 -14.16 -8.22
C GLN A 120 -16.58 -14.73 -6.87
N MET A 121 -16.48 -16.04 -6.74
CA MET A 121 -16.07 -16.72 -5.50
C MET A 121 -14.57 -16.62 -5.25
N LEU A 122 -13.76 -16.48 -6.28
CA LEU A 122 -12.31 -16.36 -6.21
C LEU A 122 -11.78 -14.92 -6.06
N LYS A 123 -12.65 -13.94 -6.13
CA LYS A 123 -12.25 -12.54 -5.98
C LYS A 123 -11.82 -12.19 -4.57
#